data_8ca6cf0602645bc9fde1ecccc6516cb0
#
_entry.id   8ca6cf0602645bc9fde1ecccc6516cb0
#
_cell.length_a   1.000
_cell.length_b   1.000
_cell.length_c   1.000
_cell.angle_alpha   90.00
_cell.angle_beta   90.00
_cell.angle_gamma   90.00
#
_symmetry.space_group_name_H-M   'P 1'
#
loop_
_entity.id
_entity.type
_entity.pdbx_description
1 polymer ?
#
loop_
_entity_poly.entity_id
_entity_poly.type
_entity_poly.pdbx_seq_one_letter_code
_entity_poly.pdbx_strand_id
1 'polypeptide(L)'
;MEFIWLLGRMLASVTGNVFQKKMSHRGLSPLYITLGGYMVLSLISLPLLSQVTFTNIQPGFWLNITLAALLDMAGTLLLVMSLSKTDLSVFGPLNAYKVVFSTILALLFLSEIPSLQGFTGIAIILAGSVLLFPPKTAGSSRLVSLLKNRGVQLRFLSIGLFSVGTLPLKNAVMTGGPLATTVFWCLLGLPLAALIYAVFSGQSLTKDWQQSHSKLRDFLWLGVLIFAMQYCTMLLFEGLLIAYALALFQLSMVLQVFLGYRIFHEGHFYRRLAACGVMIVGCLLVLNA
;
A
#
# COMPACT_ATOMS: atom_id res chain seq x y z
N MET A 1 23.00 -4.92 -2.71
CA MET A 1 21.82 -5.80 -2.93
C MET A 1 20.51 -5.08 -2.59
N GLU A 2 20.43 -4.33 -1.50
CA GLU A 2 19.25 -3.58 -1.06
C GLU A 2 18.68 -2.63 -2.11
N PHE A 3 19.54 -1.95 -2.88
CA PHE A 3 19.09 -1.06 -3.95
C PHE A 3 18.29 -1.77 -5.05
N ILE A 4 18.67 -3.01 -5.39
CA ILE A 4 17.94 -3.82 -6.38
C ILE A 4 16.55 -4.19 -5.85
N TRP A 5 16.47 -4.61 -4.57
CA TRP A 5 15.20 -4.93 -3.93
C TRP A 5 14.30 -3.69 -3.81
N LEU A 6 14.89 -2.53 -3.52
CA LEU A 6 14.17 -1.27 -3.47
C LEU A 6 13.57 -0.91 -4.83
N LEU A 7 14.36 -0.94 -5.89
CA LEU A 7 13.88 -0.67 -7.25
C LEU A 7 12.80 -1.67 -7.67
N GLY A 8 13.03 -2.97 -7.45
CA GLY A 8 12.07 -4.03 -7.74
C GLY A 8 10.74 -3.79 -7.02
N ARG A 9 10.80 -3.50 -5.72
CA ARG A 9 9.63 -3.18 -4.90
C ARG A 9 8.88 -1.95 -5.41
N MET A 10 9.59 -0.88 -5.75
CA MET A 10 8.98 0.37 -6.23
C MET A 10 8.27 0.16 -7.57
N LEU A 11 8.93 -0.46 -8.54
CA LEU A 11 8.39 -0.74 -9.86
C LEU A 11 7.18 -1.68 -9.77
N ALA A 12 7.30 -2.77 -9.00
CA ALA A 12 6.22 -3.73 -8.81
C ALA A 12 5.00 -3.09 -8.12
N SER A 13 5.21 -2.28 -7.08
CA SER A 13 4.15 -1.56 -6.37
C SER A 13 3.40 -0.60 -7.29
N VAL A 14 4.14 0.25 -8.01
CA VAL A 14 3.52 1.27 -8.86
C VAL A 14 2.78 0.64 -10.03
N THR A 15 3.39 -0.37 -10.67
CA THR A 15 2.76 -1.10 -11.77
C THR A 15 1.53 -1.88 -11.27
N GLY A 16 1.60 -2.50 -10.10
CA GLY A 16 0.47 -3.16 -9.46
C GLY A 16 -0.72 -2.21 -9.24
N ASN A 17 -0.46 -1.00 -8.73
CA ASN A 17 -1.50 0.03 -8.56
C ASN A 17 -2.12 0.46 -9.90
N VAL A 18 -1.31 0.55 -10.97
CA VAL A 18 -1.81 0.82 -12.33
C VAL A 18 -2.75 -0.29 -12.80
N PHE A 19 -2.38 -1.57 -12.61
CA PHE A 19 -3.24 -2.70 -12.96
C PHE A 19 -4.55 -2.69 -12.17
N GLN A 20 -4.50 -2.50 -10.85
CA GLN A 20 -5.68 -2.41 -9.99
C GLN A 20 -6.62 -1.28 -10.45
N LYS A 21 -6.08 -0.08 -10.74
CA LYS A 21 -6.86 1.04 -11.23
C LYS A 21 -7.47 0.75 -12.60
N LYS A 22 -6.69 0.18 -13.54
CA LYS A 22 -7.16 -0.20 -14.87
C LYS A 22 -8.28 -1.24 -14.83
N MET A 23 -8.16 -2.25 -13.96
CA MET A 23 -9.20 -3.26 -13.77
C MET A 23 -10.48 -2.66 -13.19
N SER A 24 -10.35 -1.76 -12.22
CA SER A 24 -11.49 -1.01 -11.65
C SER A 24 -12.19 -0.13 -12.69
N HIS A 25 -11.44 0.59 -13.54
CA HIS A 25 -12.01 1.38 -14.63
C HIS A 25 -12.71 0.54 -15.72
N ARG A 26 -12.37 -0.76 -15.81
CA ARG A 26 -13.05 -1.73 -16.68
C ARG A 26 -14.29 -2.37 -16.03
N GLY A 27 -14.75 -1.83 -14.91
CA GLY A 27 -15.99 -2.22 -14.23
C GLY A 27 -15.88 -3.37 -13.25
N LEU A 28 -14.67 -3.90 -12.97
CA LEU A 28 -14.51 -4.92 -11.93
C LEU A 28 -14.65 -4.30 -10.53
N SER A 29 -15.37 -4.99 -9.66
CA SER A 29 -15.54 -4.53 -8.28
C SER A 29 -14.22 -4.59 -7.50
N PRO A 30 -13.93 -3.63 -6.60
CA PRO A 30 -12.73 -3.66 -5.76
C PRO A 30 -12.62 -4.95 -4.92
N LEU A 31 -13.75 -5.48 -4.44
CA LEU A 31 -13.81 -6.75 -3.71
C LEU A 31 -13.30 -7.91 -4.57
N TYR A 32 -13.76 -7.98 -5.81
CA TYR A 32 -13.36 -9.05 -6.74
C TYR A 32 -11.90 -8.90 -7.19
N ILE A 33 -11.42 -7.67 -7.42
CA ILE A 33 -10.00 -7.42 -7.75
C ILE A 33 -9.11 -7.89 -6.59
N THR A 34 -9.50 -7.60 -5.35
CA THR A 34 -8.76 -8.05 -4.16
C THR A 34 -8.78 -9.56 -4.02
N LEU A 35 -9.94 -10.20 -4.13
CA LEU A 35 -10.08 -11.65 -4.07
C LEU A 35 -9.24 -12.35 -5.16
N GLY A 36 -9.37 -11.94 -6.41
CA GLY A 36 -8.62 -12.50 -7.53
C GLY A 36 -7.11 -12.30 -7.39
N GLY A 37 -6.68 -11.16 -6.85
CA GLY A 37 -5.28 -10.92 -6.51
C GLY A 37 -4.77 -11.94 -5.48
N TYR A 38 -5.49 -12.13 -4.36
CA TYR A 38 -5.10 -13.11 -3.33
C TYR A 38 -5.20 -14.56 -3.81
N MET A 39 -6.10 -14.90 -4.74
CA MET A 39 -6.12 -16.23 -5.37
C MET A 39 -4.81 -16.50 -6.11
N VAL A 40 -4.34 -15.56 -6.93
CA VAL A 40 -3.08 -15.72 -7.67
C VAL A 40 -1.89 -15.72 -6.71
N LEU A 41 -1.88 -14.85 -5.69
CA LEU A 41 -0.84 -14.83 -4.66
C LEU A 41 -0.73 -16.18 -3.94
N SER A 42 -1.85 -16.78 -3.56
CA SER A 42 -1.87 -18.09 -2.92
C SER A 42 -1.38 -19.18 -3.85
N LEU A 43 -1.78 -19.16 -5.14
CA LEU A 43 -1.29 -20.13 -6.14
C LEU A 43 0.22 -20.06 -6.33
N ILE A 44 0.80 -18.85 -6.35
CA ILE A 44 2.26 -18.66 -6.43
C ILE A 44 2.95 -19.15 -5.15
N SER A 45 2.32 -18.96 -3.99
CA SER A 45 2.90 -19.27 -2.69
C SER A 45 2.86 -20.76 -2.33
N LEU A 46 1.89 -21.51 -2.84
CA LEU A 46 1.74 -22.97 -2.55
C LEU A 46 3.01 -23.79 -2.86
N PRO A 47 3.63 -23.70 -4.05
CA PRO A 47 4.86 -24.44 -4.32
C PRO A 47 6.06 -23.97 -3.47
N LEU A 48 6.09 -22.70 -3.06
CA LEU A 48 7.14 -22.15 -2.21
C LEU A 48 7.04 -22.62 -0.76
N LEU A 49 5.88 -23.13 -0.35
CA LEU A 49 5.68 -23.69 1.00
C LEU A 49 6.65 -24.86 1.28
N SER A 50 7.03 -25.64 0.26
CA SER A 50 8.02 -26.72 0.37
C SER A 50 9.44 -26.22 0.70
N GLN A 51 9.73 -24.95 0.44
CA GLN A 51 11.04 -24.33 0.72
C GLN A 51 11.08 -23.65 2.10
N VAL A 52 9.93 -23.58 2.81
CA VAL A 52 9.85 -23.00 4.14
C VAL A 52 10.40 -23.99 5.16
N THR A 53 11.43 -23.59 5.90
CA THR A 53 12.01 -24.35 7.00
C THR A 53 11.24 -24.08 8.30
N PHE A 54 10.26 -24.93 8.60
CA PHE A 54 9.41 -24.78 9.79
C PHE A 54 10.17 -24.84 11.12
N THR A 55 11.29 -25.52 11.16
CA THR A 55 12.17 -25.64 12.35
C THR A 55 12.77 -24.31 12.80
N ASN A 56 12.89 -23.35 11.88
CA ASN A 56 13.47 -22.03 12.17
C ASN A 56 12.40 -20.99 12.57
N ILE A 57 11.12 -21.37 12.52
CA ILE A 57 10.01 -20.47 12.87
C ILE A 57 9.85 -20.40 14.38
N GLN A 58 9.99 -19.20 14.93
CA GLN A 58 9.81 -18.94 16.36
C GLN A 58 8.31 -18.84 16.75
N PRO A 59 7.90 -19.17 17.98
CA PRO A 59 6.49 -19.18 18.41
C PRO A 59 5.74 -17.86 18.16
N GLY A 60 6.40 -16.72 18.30
CA GLY A 60 5.81 -15.40 18.07
C GLY A 60 5.45 -15.09 16.61
N PHE A 61 5.95 -15.87 15.67
CA PHE A 61 5.67 -15.70 14.24
C PHE A 61 4.17 -15.76 13.91
N TRP A 62 3.48 -16.76 14.43
CA TRP A 62 2.09 -17.05 14.04
C TRP A 62 1.12 -15.93 14.40
N LEU A 63 1.26 -15.37 15.59
CA LEU A 63 0.45 -14.21 16.00
C LEU A 63 0.75 -13.00 15.12
N ASN A 64 2.03 -12.71 14.91
CA ASN A 64 2.47 -11.55 14.14
C ASN A 64 2.05 -11.64 12.67
N ILE A 65 2.21 -12.80 12.01
CA ILE A 65 1.83 -12.96 10.62
C ILE A 65 0.31 -12.92 10.43
N THR A 66 -0.47 -13.46 11.39
CA THR A 66 -1.93 -13.41 11.33
C THR A 66 -2.44 -11.98 11.47
N LEU A 67 -1.93 -11.22 12.44
CA LEU A 67 -2.27 -9.81 12.61
C LEU A 67 -1.87 -8.98 11.37
N ALA A 68 -0.65 -9.18 10.86
CA ALA A 68 -0.18 -8.49 9.66
C ALA A 68 -1.06 -8.82 8.44
N ALA A 69 -1.37 -10.11 8.19
CA ALA A 69 -2.21 -10.52 7.07
C ALA A 69 -3.62 -9.93 7.17
N LEU A 70 -4.23 -9.89 8.36
CA LEU A 70 -5.55 -9.31 8.57
C LEU A 70 -5.56 -7.81 8.26
N LEU A 71 -4.61 -7.06 8.84
CA LEU A 71 -4.51 -5.61 8.67
C LEU A 71 -4.15 -5.22 7.23
N ASP A 72 -3.21 -5.93 6.62
CA ASP A 72 -2.76 -5.67 5.26
C ASP A 72 -3.81 -6.05 4.22
N MET A 73 -4.56 -7.13 4.42
CA MET A 73 -5.66 -7.50 3.54
C MET A 73 -6.78 -6.45 3.58
N ALA A 74 -7.21 -6.03 4.77
CA ALA A 74 -8.18 -4.97 4.93
C ALA A 74 -7.66 -3.64 4.35
N GLY A 75 -6.39 -3.31 4.60
CA GLY A 75 -5.70 -2.17 4.02
C GLY A 75 -5.65 -2.22 2.49
N THR A 76 -5.41 -3.40 1.90
CA THR A 76 -5.39 -3.61 0.45
C THR A 76 -6.76 -3.43 -0.18
N LEU A 77 -7.83 -3.92 0.45
CA LEU A 77 -9.19 -3.69 -0.02
C LEU A 77 -9.51 -2.19 -0.07
N LEU A 78 -9.25 -1.47 1.02
CA LEU A 78 -9.47 -0.02 1.08
C LEU A 78 -8.58 0.74 0.07
N LEU A 79 -7.37 0.25 -0.19
CA LEU A 79 -6.47 0.76 -1.22
C LEU A 79 -7.10 0.64 -2.61
N VAL A 80 -7.60 -0.55 -2.98
CA VAL A 80 -8.25 -0.77 -4.28
C VAL A 80 -9.52 0.06 -4.40
N MET A 81 -10.32 0.16 -3.33
CA MET A 81 -11.49 1.04 -3.27
C MET A 81 -11.12 2.51 -3.42
N SER A 82 -10.00 2.95 -2.88
CA SER A 82 -9.47 4.31 -3.08
C SER A 82 -9.04 4.55 -4.53
N LEU A 83 -8.30 3.61 -5.13
CA LEU A 83 -7.85 3.70 -6.53
C LEU A 83 -9.01 3.78 -7.52
N SER A 84 -10.15 3.15 -7.22
CA SER A 84 -11.35 3.24 -8.04
C SER A 84 -12.00 4.63 -8.04
N LYS A 85 -11.68 5.48 -7.06
CA LYS A 85 -12.34 6.78 -6.81
C LYS A 85 -11.39 7.97 -6.87
N THR A 86 -10.07 7.73 -6.99
CA THR A 86 -9.05 8.77 -6.91
C THR A 86 -8.07 8.64 -8.07
N ASP A 87 -7.56 9.77 -8.56
CA ASP A 87 -6.47 9.80 -9.51
C ASP A 87 -5.22 9.12 -8.94
N LEU A 88 -4.48 8.35 -9.75
CA LEU A 88 -3.26 7.67 -9.34
C LEU A 88 -2.19 8.68 -8.89
N SER A 89 -2.11 9.81 -9.56
CA SER A 89 -1.18 10.89 -9.25
C SER A 89 -1.54 11.71 -8.00
N VAL A 90 -2.75 11.52 -7.45
CA VAL A 90 -3.14 12.00 -6.11
C VAL A 90 -2.93 10.89 -5.08
N PHE A 91 -3.34 9.67 -5.41
CA PHE A 91 -3.23 8.49 -4.57
C PHE A 91 -1.79 8.21 -4.11
N GLY A 92 -0.82 8.33 -5.05
CA GLY A 92 0.59 8.07 -4.78
C GLY A 92 1.16 8.96 -3.69
N PRO A 93 1.13 10.28 -3.86
CA PRO A 93 1.65 11.23 -2.87
C PRO A 93 1.02 11.11 -1.48
N LEU A 94 -0.27 10.75 -1.39
CA LEU A 94 -0.91 10.52 -0.10
C LEU A 94 -0.21 9.43 0.73
N ASN A 95 0.60 8.57 0.12
CA ASN A 95 1.37 7.57 0.84
C ASN A 95 2.38 8.18 1.85
N ALA A 96 2.80 9.43 1.65
CA ALA A 96 3.64 10.15 2.62
C ALA A 96 2.99 10.26 4.01
N TYR A 97 1.67 10.23 4.08
CA TYR A 97 0.95 10.20 5.36
C TYR A 97 1.24 8.93 6.18
N LYS A 98 1.78 7.87 5.57
CA LYS A 98 2.24 6.71 6.33
C LYS A 98 3.29 7.10 7.36
N VAL A 99 4.18 8.02 7.03
CA VAL A 99 5.18 8.56 7.96
C VAL A 99 4.50 9.30 9.12
N VAL A 100 3.50 10.14 8.81
CA VAL A 100 2.72 10.88 9.82
C VAL A 100 1.99 9.91 10.76
N PHE A 101 1.29 8.91 10.21
CA PHE A 101 0.59 7.89 11.00
C PHE A 101 1.58 7.09 11.88
N SER A 102 2.72 6.70 11.34
CA SER A 102 3.74 5.97 12.11
C SER A 102 4.29 6.80 13.25
N THR A 103 4.50 8.11 13.06
CA THR A 103 4.93 9.03 14.12
C THR A 103 3.86 9.19 15.21
N ILE A 104 2.59 9.30 14.83
CA ILE A 104 1.47 9.36 15.78
C ILE A 104 1.39 8.05 16.60
N LEU A 105 1.56 6.90 15.96
CA LEU A 105 1.57 5.60 16.65
C LEU A 105 2.75 5.49 17.63
N ALA A 106 3.94 5.97 17.25
CA ALA A 106 5.10 6.02 18.13
C ALA A 106 4.84 6.90 19.36
N LEU A 107 4.25 8.08 19.16
CA LEU A 107 3.85 8.96 20.26
C LEU A 107 2.85 8.30 21.22
N LEU A 108 1.82 7.61 20.69
CA LEU A 108 0.75 7.06 21.52
C LEU A 108 1.14 5.74 22.22
N PHE A 109 1.92 4.89 21.56
CA PHE A 109 2.22 3.54 22.07
C PHE A 109 3.61 3.40 22.66
N LEU A 110 4.58 4.20 22.19
CA LEU A 110 5.97 4.15 22.65
C LEU A 110 6.33 5.36 23.53
N SER A 111 5.41 6.34 23.70
CA SER A 111 5.65 7.61 24.39
C SER A 111 6.86 8.39 23.82
N GLU A 112 7.16 8.17 22.53
CA GLU A 112 8.22 8.86 21.82
C GLU A 112 7.70 10.21 21.32
N ILE A 113 8.22 11.31 21.91
CA ILE A 113 7.85 12.67 21.48
C ILE A 113 8.72 13.05 20.27
N PRO A 114 8.11 13.40 19.11
CA PRO A 114 8.88 13.83 17.96
C PRO A 114 9.71 15.06 18.29
N SER A 115 10.92 15.13 17.75
CA SER A 115 11.75 16.31 17.84
C SER A 115 11.12 17.51 17.10
N LEU A 116 11.63 18.72 17.31
CA LEU A 116 11.21 19.91 16.55
C LEU A 116 11.36 19.68 15.03
N GLN A 117 12.40 18.97 14.62
CA GLN A 117 12.62 18.59 13.22
C GLN A 117 11.51 17.64 12.73
N GLY A 118 11.08 16.68 13.54
CA GLY A 118 9.97 15.78 13.22
C GLY A 118 8.66 16.53 13.03
N PHE A 119 8.33 17.48 13.94
CA PHE A 119 7.15 18.34 13.79
C PHE A 119 7.19 19.20 12.53
N THR A 120 8.35 19.79 12.20
CA THR A 120 8.51 20.58 10.96
C THR A 120 8.33 19.70 9.72
N GLY A 121 8.84 18.47 9.72
CA GLY A 121 8.64 17.50 8.64
C GLY A 121 7.18 17.15 8.44
N ILE A 122 6.43 16.91 9.51
CA ILE A 122 4.97 16.68 9.45
C ILE A 122 4.26 17.90 8.84
N ALA A 123 4.57 19.11 9.30
CA ALA A 123 3.98 20.33 8.76
C ALA A 123 4.25 20.49 7.26
N ILE A 124 5.45 20.15 6.79
CA ILE A 124 5.82 20.17 5.36
C ILE A 124 5.02 19.11 4.57
N ILE A 125 4.82 17.88 5.09
CA ILE A 125 3.96 16.87 4.45
C ILE A 125 2.54 17.40 4.29
N LEU A 126 1.97 17.99 5.34
CA LEU A 126 0.63 18.57 5.31
C LEU A 126 0.53 19.72 4.30
N ALA A 127 1.49 20.63 4.29
CA ALA A 127 1.55 21.74 3.33
C ALA A 127 1.68 21.24 1.88
N GLY A 128 2.55 20.25 1.63
CA GLY A 128 2.72 19.63 0.31
C GLY A 128 1.43 18.97 -0.20
N SER A 129 0.66 18.33 0.68
CA SER A 129 -0.58 17.67 0.31
C SER A 129 -1.67 18.63 -0.21
N VAL A 130 -1.65 19.89 0.23
CA VAL A 130 -2.56 20.94 -0.27
C VAL A 130 -2.36 21.20 -1.76
N LEU A 131 -1.14 20.99 -2.26
CA LEU A 131 -0.82 21.17 -3.68
C LEU A 131 -1.41 20.06 -4.58
N LEU A 132 -1.85 18.94 -4.04
CA LEU A 132 -2.40 17.82 -4.84
C LEU A 132 -3.71 18.20 -5.54
N PHE A 133 -4.49 19.12 -4.97
CA PHE A 133 -5.80 19.50 -5.50
C PHE A 133 -5.79 20.89 -6.11
N PRO A 134 -6.53 21.09 -7.25
CA PRO A 134 -6.65 22.41 -7.85
C PRO A 134 -7.29 23.41 -6.89
N PRO A 135 -6.96 24.70 -7.02
CA PRO A 135 -7.71 25.73 -6.34
C PRO A 135 -9.16 25.68 -6.78
N LYS A 136 -10.08 25.52 -5.84
CA LYS A 136 -11.52 25.69 -6.11
C LYS A 136 -11.86 27.18 -6.07
N THR A 137 -12.81 27.58 -6.91
CA THR A 137 -13.52 28.83 -6.85
C THR A 137 -14.08 29.11 -5.46
N ALA A 138 -14.09 30.37 -5.05
CA ALA A 138 -14.36 30.94 -3.73
C ALA A 138 -15.28 30.12 -2.81
N GLY A 139 -14.82 29.84 -1.57
CA GLY A 139 -15.67 29.40 -0.47
C GLY A 139 -15.28 28.15 0.31
N SER A 140 -14.42 27.25 -0.19
CA SER A 140 -13.98 26.08 0.60
C SER A 140 -12.45 25.95 0.63
N SER A 141 -11.89 25.72 1.83
CA SER A 141 -10.45 25.45 1.94
C SER A 141 -10.09 24.16 1.19
N ARG A 142 -8.92 24.15 0.53
CA ARG A 142 -8.40 22.97 -0.20
C ARG A 142 -8.32 21.73 0.69
N LEU A 143 -7.96 21.91 1.97
CA LEU A 143 -7.91 20.84 2.96
C LEU A 143 -9.28 20.19 3.21
N VAL A 144 -10.33 21.00 3.34
CA VAL A 144 -11.71 20.50 3.51
C VAL A 144 -12.15 19.71 2.27
N SER A 145 -11.80 20.19 1.07
CA SER A 145 -12.08 19.49 -0.19
C SER A 145 -11.35 18.13 -0.28
N LEU A 146 -10.10 18.08 0.20
CA LEU A 146 -9.30 16.85 0.29
C LEU A 146 -9.95 15.85 1.24
N LEU A 147 -10.27 16.28 2.44
CA LEU A 147 -10.85 15.43 3.48
C LEU A 147 -12.29 14.96 3.17
N LYS A 148 -13.06 15.72 2.38
CA LYS A 148 -14.41 15.33 1.92
C LYS A 148 -14.38 14.34 0.75
N ASN A 149 -13.24 14.15 0.08
CA ASN A 149 -13.13 13.20 -1.01
C ASN A 149 -13.14 11.75 -0.49
N ARG A 150 -14.15 10.97 -0.86
CA ARG A 150 -14.34 9.61 -0.37
C ARG A 150 -13.18 8.67 -0.74
N GLY A 151 -12.55 8.86 -1.90
CA GLY A 151 -11.36 8.10 -2.29
C GLY A 151 -10.16 8.42 -1.40
N VAL A 152 -9.98 9.69 -1.00
CA VAL A 152 -8.93 10.12 -0.07
C VAL A 152 -9.18 9.58 1.34
N GLN A 153 -10.42 9.59 1.82
CA GLN A 153 -10.79 9.00 3.12
C GLN A 153 -10.44 7.51 3.17
N LEU A 154 -10.81 6.76 2.13
CA LEU A 154 -10.47 5.33 2.00
C LEU A 154 -8.94 5.13 1.98
N ARG A 155 -8.19 6.05 1.35
CA ARG A 155 -6.73 6.00 1.34
C ARG A 155 -6.14 6.22 2.72
N PHE A 156 -6.64 7.19 3.49
CA PHE A 156 -6.19 7.41 4.86
C PHE A 156 -6.46 6.20 5.76
N LEU A 157 -7.64 5.59 5.68
CA LEU A 157 -7.93 4.35 6.40
C LEU A 157 -7.00 3.22 6.01
N SER A 158 -6.75 3.03 4.70
CA SER A 158 -5.80 2.05 4.19
C SER A 158 -4.39 2.28 4.75
N ILE A 159 -3.91 3.53 4.75
CA ILE A 159 -2.60 3.91 5.27
C ILE A 159 -2.52 3.63 6.78
N GLY A 160 -3.58 3.96 7.53
CA GLY A 160 -3.66 3.67 8.97
C GLY A 160 -3.49 2.18 9.26
N LEU A 161 -4.26 1.31 8.55
CA LEU A 161 -4.15 -0.13 8.71
C LEU A 161 -2.75 -0.66 8.36
N PHE A 162 -2.16 -0.21 7.25
CA PHE A 162 -0.79 -0.58 6.88
C PHE A 162 0.25 -0.07 7.87
N SER A 163 0.03 1.10 8.49
CA SER A 163 0.97 1.63 9.50
C SER A 163 0.95 0.78 10.75
N VAL A 164 -0.24 0.39 11.24
CA VAL A 164 -0.37 -0.54 12.38
C VAL A 164 0.19 -1.91 12.01
N GLY A 165 -0.12 -2.43 10.81
CA GLY A 165 0.33 -3.74 10.33
C GLY A 165 1.83 -3.85 10.10
N THR A 166 2.55 -2.73 9.95
CA THR A 166 4.00 -2.74 9.69
C THR A 166 4.80 -3.36 10.85
N LEU A 167 4.41 -3.12 12.11
CA LEU A 167 5.11 -3.68 13.28
C LEU A 167 5.00 -5.22 13.37
N PRO A 168 3.79 -5.81 13.39
CA PRO A 168 3.68 -7.28 13.38
C PRO A 168 4.30 -7.90 12.11
N LEU A 169 4.23 -7.21 10.96
CA LEU A 169 4.87 -7.69 9.73
C LEU A 169 6.39 -7.77 9.86
N LYS A 170 7.04 -6.73 10.41
CA LYS A 170 8.49 -6.74 10.71
C LYS A 170 8.85 -7.83 11.70
N ASN A 171 8.06 -7.99 12.78
CA ASN A 171 8.29 -9.03 13.77
C ASN A 171 8.16 -10.44 13.15
N ALA A 172 7.20 -10.65 12.24
CA ALA A 172 7.08 -11.91 11.52
C ALA A 172 8.32 -12.20 10.65
N VAL A 173 8.87 -11.18 9.96
CA VAL A 173 10.12 -11.32 9.20
C VAL A 173 11.28 -11.72 10.13
N MET A 174 11.41 -11.09 11.29
CA MET A 174 12.49 -11.37 12.23
C MET A 174 12.37 -12.75 12.88
N THR A 175 11.16 -13.29 13.01
CA THR A 175 10.89 -14.57 13.70
C THR A 175 10.70 -15.75 12.75
N GLY A 176 10.46 -15.54 11.46
CA GLY A 176 10.23 -16.61 10.49
C GLY A 176 10.99 -16.44 9.17
N GLY A 177 11.67 -15.31 8.98
CA GLY A 177 12.37 -14.97 7.75
C GLY A 177 11.47 -14.44 6.63
N PRO A 178 12.07 -13.85 5.58
CA PRO A 178 11.33 -13.21 4.49
C PRO A 178 10.44 -14.16 3.70
N LEU A 179 10.93 -15.36 3.40
CA LEU A 179 10.21 -16.34 2.58
C LEU A 179 8.96 -16.83 3.31
N ALA A 180 9.09 -17.33 4.55
CA ALA A 180 7.96 -17.81 5.33
C ALA A 180 6.91 -16.70 5.54
N THR A 181 7.36 -15.49 5.87
CA THR A 181 6.47 -14.34 6.06
C THR A 181 5.69 -14.03 4.79
N THR A 182 6.34 -14.01 3.62
CA THR A 182 5.65 -13.76 2.33
C THR A 182 4.64 -14.85 2.02
N VAL A 183 5.02 -16.13 2.15
CA VAL A 183 4.16 -17.28 1.85
C VAL A 183 2.92 -17.25 2.73
N PHE A 184 3.08 -17.14 4.06
CA PHE A 184 1.94 -17.14 4.98
C PHE A 184 1.10 -15.86 4.88
N TRP A 185 1.70 -14.71 4.57
CA TRP A 185 0.95 -13.49 4.28
C TRP A 185 -0.01 -13.68 3.08
N CYS A 186 0.47 -14.31 2.00
CA CYS A 186 -0.35 -14.61 0.83
C CYS A 186 -1.46 -15.63 1.16
N LEU A 187 -1.11 -16.73 1.83
CA LEU A 187 -2.05 -17.81 2.13
C LEU A 187 -3.13 -17.40 3.12
N LEU A 188 -2.80 -16.63 4.16
CA LEU A 188 -3.76 -16.13 5.15
C LEU A 188 -4.65 -15.03 4.59
N GLY A 189 -4.16 -14.26 3.63
CA GLY A 189 -4.95 -13.21 2.99
C GLY A 189 -6.11 -13.73 2.14
N LEU A 190 -5.98 -14.92 1.54
CA LEU A 190 -7.04 -15.50 0.69
C LEU A 190 -8.34 -15.81 1.44
N PRO A 191 -8.36 -16.57 2.56
CA PRO A 191 -9.61 -16.85 3.28
C PRO A 191 -10.25 -15.58 3.82
N LEU A 192 -9.45 -14.59 4.24
CA LEU A 192 -9.95 -13.29 4.68
C LEU A 192 -10.62 -12.52 3.52
N ALA A 193 -9.97 -12.48 2.35
CA ALA A 193 -10.52 -11.83 1.16
C ALA A 193 -11.80 -12.54 0.69
N ALA A 194 -11.84 -13.88 0.75
CA ALA A 194 -13.01 -14.69 0.39
C ALA A 194 -14.17 -14.44 1.35
N LEU A 195 -13.91 -14.39 2.65
CA LEU A 195 -14.91 -14.08 3.67
C LEU A 195 -15.53 -12.69 3.45
N ILE A 196 -14.70 -11.67 3.25
CA ILE A 196 -15.18 -10.30 3.01
C ILE A 196 -15.95 -10.22 1.69
N TYR A 197 -15.47 -10.91 0.65
CA TYR A 197 -16.21 -10.98 -0.61
C TYR A 197 -17.60 -11.63 -0.40
N ALA A 198 -17.69 -12.75 0.31
CA ALA A 198 -18.94 -13.45 0.57
C ALA A 198 -19.95 -12.62 1.37
N VAL A 199 -19.45 -11.84 2.35
CA VAL A 199 -20.33 -11.02 3.22
C VAL A 199 -20.77 -9.71 2.55
N PHE A 200 -19.88 -9.04 1.82
CA PHE A 200 -20.11 -7.69 1.32
C PHE A 200 -20.31 -7.59 -0.20
N SER A 201 -20.13 -8.68 -0.95
CA SER A 201 -20.41 -8.70 -2.38
C SER A 201 -21.92 -8.81 -2.61
N GLY A 202 -22.53 -7.75 -3.09
CA GLY A 202 -23.93 -7.77 -3.55
C GLY A 202 -24.12 -8.48 -4.90
N GLN A 203 -23.03 -8.98 -5.53
CA GLN A 203 -23.06 -9.64 -6.83
C GLN A 203 -22.66 -11.11 -6.72
N SER A 204 -23.18 -11.95 -7.64
CA SER A 204 -22.80 -13.36 -7.74
C SER A 204 -21.38 -13.48 -8.29
N LEU A 205 -20.56 -14.36 -7.69
CA LEU A 205 -19.21 -14.74 -8.18
C LEU A 205 -19.23 -15.12 -9.67
N THR A 206 -20.29 -15.75 -10.14
CA THR A 206 -20.45 -16.16 -11.54
C THR A 206 -20.52 -14.96 -12.49
N LYS A 207 -21.18 -13.88 -12.08
CA LYS A 207 -21.24 -12.63 -12.88
C LYS A 207 -19.88 -11.95 -12.96
N ASP A 208 -19.20 -11.79 -11.83
CA ASP A 208 -17.86 -11.21 -11.78
C ASP A 208 -16.86 -12.06 -12.59
N TRP A 209 -16.97 -13.40 -12.51
CA TRP A 209 -16.16 -14.32 -13.29
C TRP A 209 -16.41 -14.20 -14.80
N GLN A 210 -17.66 -14.20 -15.24
CA GLN A 210 -18.02 -14.04 -16.66
C GLN A 210 -17.50 -12.70 -17.22
N GLN A 211 -17.52 -11.65 -16.41
CA GLN A 211 -17.00 -10.35 -16.79
C GLN A 211 -15.47 -10.29 -16.79
N SER A 212 -14.80 -11.19 -16.09
CA SER A 212 -13.35 -11.17 -15.86
C SER A 212 -12.55 -12.23 -16.60
N HIS A 213 -13.18 -13.30 -17.13
CA HIS A 213 -12.46 -14.44 -17.73
C HIS A 213 -11.53 -14.01 -18.87
N SER A 214 -11.92 -13.01 -19.67
CA SER A 214 -11.06 -12.40 -20.71
C SER A 214 -9.88 -11.58 -20.14
N LYS A 215 -9.85 -11.36 -18.82
CA LYS A 215 -8.86 -10.52 -18.11
C LYS A 215 -7.96 -11.36 -17.17
N LEU A 216 -8.01 -12.69 -17.27
CA LEU A 216 -7.21 -13.59 -16.44
C LEU A 216 -5.72 -13.22 -16.45
N ARG A 217 -5.20 -12.82 -17.60
CA ARG A 217 -3.82 -12.34 -17.74
C ARG A 217 -3.53 -11.10 -16.86
N ASP A 218 -4.50 -10.18 -16.74
CA ASP A 218 -4.34 -8.99 -15.89
C ASP A 218 -4.25 -9.39 -14.41
N PHE A 219 -5.02 -10.40 -13.96
CA PHE A 219 -4.93 -10.96 -12.60
C PHE A 219 -3.60 -11.67 -12.35
N LEU A 220 -3.11 -12.44 -13.32
CA LEU A 220 -1.81 -13.11 -13.20
C LEU A 220 -0.68 -12.09 -13.04
N TRP A 221 -0.64 -11.06 -13.89
CA TRP A 221 0.34 -10.00 -13.75
C TRP A 221 0.19 -9.24 -12.44
N LEU A 222 -1.04 -8.93 -12.01
CA LEU A 222 -1.28 -8.29 -10.72
C LEU A 222 -0.74 -9.13 -9.57
N GLY A 223 -1.03 -10.43 -9.53
CA GLY A 223 -0.53 -11.33 -8.49
C GLY A 223 0.99 -11.42 -8.47
N VAL A 224 1.63 -11.59 -9.64
CA VAL A 224 3.10 -11.61 -9.76
C VAL A 224 3.73 -10.30 -9.26
N LEU A 225 3.15 -9.16 -9.64
CA LEU A 225 3.67 -7.85 -9.22
C LEU A 225 3.49 -7.63 -7.71
N ILE A 226 2.33 -8.00 -7.15
CA ILE A 226 2.12 -7.87 -5.70
C ILE A 226 3.04 -8.83 -4.94
N PHE A 227 3.22 -10.08 -5.42
CA PHE A 227 4.13 -11.03 -4.82
C PHE A 227 5.57 -10.49 -4.82
N ALA A 228 6.06 -10.03 -5.97
CA ALA A 228 7.41 -9.45 -6.09
C ALA A 228 7.58 -8.22 -5.18
N MET A 229 6.58 -7.32 -5.16
CA MET A 229 6.57 -6.16 -4.26
C MET A 229 6.68 -6.58 -2.79
N GLN A 230 5.87 -7.58 -2.39
CA GLN A 230 5.80 -8.02 -1.00
C GLN A 230 7.08 -8.74 -0.58
N TYR A 231 7.60 -9.64 -1.42
CA TYR A 231 8.84 -10.34 -1.15
C TYR A 231 10.03 -9.38 -1.04
N CYS A 232 10.16 -8.43 -1.96
CA CYS A 232 11.16 -7.36 -1.85
C CYS A 232 10.99 -6.53 -0.57
N THR A 233 9.74 -6.28 -0.13
CA THR A 233 9.47 -5.58 1.13
C THR A 233 9.99 -6.38 2.34
N MET A 234 9.77 -7.71 2.35
CA MET A 234 10.27 -8.57 3.44
C MET A 234 11.80 -8.61 3.49
N LEU A 235 12.46 -8.72 2.32
CA LEU A 235 13.92 -8.67 2.23
C LEU A 235 14.48 -7.33 2.75
N LEU A 236 13.82 -6.22 2.44
CA LEU A 236 14.22 -4.91 2.94
C LEU A 236 13.97 -4.76 4.45
N PHE A 237 12.89 -5.35 4.96
CA PHE A 237 12.59 -5.35 6.40
C PHE A 237 13.54 -6.25 7.20
N GLU A 238 14.13 -7.27 6.61
CA GLU A 238 15.16 -8.07 7.27
C GLU A 238 16.43 -7.25 7.51
N GLY A 239 16.89 -6.49 6.51
CA GLY A 239 18.16 -5.77 6.54
C GLY A 239 18.09 -4.32 7.02
N LEU A 240 16.93 -3.65 6.89
CA LEU A 240 16.79 -2.23 7.18
C LEU A 240 15.91 -1.95 8.40
N LEU A 241 16.17 -0.82 9.06
CA LEU A 241 15.22 -0.24 10.00
C LEU A 241 13.93 0.16 9.26
N ILE A 242 12.78 -0.02 9.91
CA ILE A 242 11.46 0.30 9.34
C ILE A 242 11.43 1.75 8.82
N ALA A 243 11.97 2.69 9.59
CA ALA A 243 11.99 4.10 9.23
C ALA A 243 12.69 4.34 7.87
N TYR A 244 13.89 3.77 7.69
CA TYR A 244 14.62 3.93 6.42
C TYR A 244 13.90 3.26 5.25
N ALA A 245 13.38 2.05 5.43
CA ALA A 245 12.60 1.37 4.40
C ALA A 245 11.38 2.21 3.99
N LEU A 246 10.61 2.73 4.96
CA LEU A 246 9.44 3.57 4.69
C LEU A 246 9.80 4.87 3.97
N ALA A 247 10.94 5.51 4.32
CA ALA A 247 11.42 6.70 3.62
C ALA A 247 11.70 6.43 2.15
N LEU A 248 12.46 5.38 1.88
CA LEU A 248 12.81 5.00 0.52
C LEU A 248 11.57 4.65 -0.31
N PHE A 249 10.55 4.05 0.31
CA PHE A 249 9.29 3.72 -0.36
C PHE A 249 8.52 4.95 -0.85
N GLN A 250 8.74 6.13 -0.24
CA GLN A 250 8.07 7.35 -0.68
C GLN A 250 8.53 7.82 -2.07
N LEU A 251 9.73 7.43 -2.52
CA LEU A 251 10.19 7.75 -3.88
C LEU A 251 9.24 7.21 -4.95
N SER A 252 8.49 6.15 -4.66
CA SER A 252 7.48 5.58 -5.56
C SER A 252 6.36 6.56 -5.95
N MET A 253 6.11 7.60 -5.14
CA MET A 253 5.05 8.57 -5.44
C MET A 253 5.33 9.37 -6.71
N VAL A 254 6.60 9.66 -7.00
CA VAL A 254 7.00 10.35 -8.25
C VAL A 254 6.63 9.51 -9.47
N LEU A 255 6.93 8.20 -9.42
CA LEU A 255 6.55 7.26 -10.49
C LEU A 255 5.03 7.16 -10.66
N GLN A 256 4.28 7.19 -9.55
CA GLN A 256 2.81 7.14 -9.61
C GLN A 256 2.22 8.39 -10.26
N VAL A 257 2.77 9.58 -9.99
CA VAL A 257 2.37 10.83 -10.67
C VAL A 257 2.68 10.75 -12.16
N PHE A 258 3.88 10.27 -12.52
CA PHE A 258 4.28 10.12 -13.92
C PHE A 258 3.38 9.13 -14.67
N LEU A 259 3.11 7.95 -14.12
CA LEU A 259 2.24 6.96 -14.74
C LEU A 259 0.77 7.37 -14.75
N GLY A 260 0.31 8.10 -13.73
CA GLY A 260 -1.02 8.70 -13.72
C GLY A 260 -1.24 9.65 -14.90
N TYR A 261 -0.26 10.54 -15.13
CA TYR A 261 -0.26 11.43 -16.28
C TYR A 261 -0.17 10.66 -17.62
N ARG A 262 0.78 9.71 -17.73
CA ARG A 262 1.08 9.04 -19.01
C ARG A 262 0.02 8.02 -19.41
N ILE A 263 -0.55 7.27 -18.48
CA ILE A 263 -1.46 6.14 -18.76
C ILE A 263 -2.93 6.56 -18.66
N PHE A 264 -3.27 7.36 -17.64
CA PHE A 264 -4.65 7.75 -17.35
C PHE A 264 -4.98 9.17 -17.82
N HIS A 265 -4.00 9.88 -18.41
CA HIS A 265 -4.15 11.28 -18.88
C HIS A 265 -4.65 12.22 -17.77
N GLU A 266 -4.17 11.99 -16.53
CA GLU A 266 -4.57 12.79 -15.39
C GLU A 266 -3.96 14.19 -15.45
N GLY A 267 -4.75 15.20 -15.11
CA GLY A 267 -4.33 16.60 -15.18
C GLY A 267 -3.37 17.04 -14.07
N HIS A 268 -2.87 18.27 -14.21
CA HIS A 268 -2.07 18.96 -13.16
C HIS A 268 -0.72 18.32 -12.84
N PHE A 269 -0.04 17.72 -13.81
CA PHE A 269 1.21 16.97 -13.66
C PHE A 269 2.28 17.75 -12.85
N TYR A 270 2.68 18.94 -13.31
CA TYR A 270 3.76 19.70 -12.66
C TYR A 270 3.45 20.05 -11.20
N ARG A 271 2.20 20.40 -10.92
CA ARG A 271 1.79 20.71 -9.55
C ARG A 271 1.82 19.48 -8.65
N ARG A 272 1.35 18.32 -9.13
CA ARG A 272 1.41 17.06 -8.37
C ARG A 272 2.85 16.58 -8.19
N LEU A 273 3.71 16.82 -9.17
CA LEU A 273 5.14 16.52 -9.06
C LEU A 273 5.82 17.45 -8.02
N ALA A 274 5.50 18.74 -8.01
CA ALA A 274 5.97 19.65 -6.98
C ALA A 274 5.48 19.24 -5.58
N ALA A 275 4.22 18.82 -5.45
CA ALA A 275 3.69 18.26 -4.20
C ALA A 275 4.51 17.05 -3.73
N CYS A 276 4.86 16.13 -4.63
CA CYS A 276 5.72 14.98 -4.31
C CYS A 276 7.08 15.44 -3.77
N GLY A 277 7.74 16.40 -4.42
CA GLY A 277 9.03 16.93 -3.96
C GLY A 277 8.96 17.49 -2.53
N VAL A 278 7.96 18.33 -2.27
CA VAL A 278 7.74 18.90 -0.93
C VAL A 278 7.46 17.79 0.11
N MET A 279 6.60 16.83 -0.22
CA MET A 279 6.25 15.74 0.71
C MET A 279 7.43 14.79 0.96
N ILE A 280 8.29 14.53 -0.03
CA ILE A 280 9.52 13.74 0.15
C ILE A 280 10.46 14.44 1.13
N VAL A 281 10.67 15.74 0.98
CA VAL A 281 11.50 16.52 1.92
C VAL A 281 10.94 16.42 3.34
N GLY A 282 9.63 16.57 3.50
CA GLY A 282 8.97 16.40 4.80
C GLY A 282 9.15 14.98 5.38
N CYS A 283 9.03 13.94 4.56
CA CYS A 283 9.27 12.56 4.99
C CYS A 283 10.72 12.35 5.46
N LEU A 284 11.69 12.86 4.72
CA LEU A 284 13.11 12.77 5.09
C LEU A 284 13.42 13.48 6.41
N LEU A 285 12.80 14.64 6.65
CA LEU A 285 12.95 15.36 7.92
C LEU A 285 12.39 14.57 9.10
N VAL A 286 11.20 13.98 8.97
CA VAL A 286 10.61 13.15 10.06
C VAL A 286 11.46 11.91 10.34
N LEU A 287 12.04 11.29 9.32
CA LEU A 287 12.77 10.04 9.47
C LEU A 287 14.20 10.19 9.97
N ASN A 288 14.75 11.42 9.91
CA ASN A 288 16.07 11.77 10.45
C ASN A 288 15.97 12.55 11.77
N ALA A 289 14.77 12.65 12.35
CA ALA A 289 14.49 13.35 13.59
C ALA A 289 14.60 12.45 14.81
#